data_98bf085c9f31394e53730b5830fef5f9
#
_entry.id   98bf085c9f31394e53730b5830fef5f9
#
_cell.length_a   1.000
_cell.length_b   1.000
_cell.length_c   1.000
_cell.angle_alpha   90.00
_cell.angle_beta   90.00
_cell.angle_gamma   90.00
#
_symmetry.space_group_name_H-M   'P 1'
#
loop_
_entity.id
_entity.type
_entity.pdbx_description
1 polymer ?
#
loop_
_entity_poly.entity_id
_entity_poly.type
_entity_poly.pdbx_seq_one_letter_code
_entity_poly.pdbx_strand_id
1 'polypeptide(L)'
;MKVAYPNIFVVLIGFYGLFFLTVKLRDSAWGLLSTFALTGFMGYTLGPILDRYLGMPNGGEVVSSAFAMTALVFVGLSAYVLTTRKDMSFLGGFITAGFFVLLGASLAGLFFEVSGLQLAISAGFVLFSSVCILYQTSEIIHGGERNYIMATISLYVSIYNLFVSLLQIFGIMSSDD
;
A
#
# COMPACT_ATOMS: atom_id res chain seq x y z
N MET A 1 -14.98 16.53 16.68
CA MET A 1 -14.34 17.34 15.62
C MET A 1 -14.53 16.57 14.32
N LYS A 2 -15.33 17.10 13.37
CA LYS A 2 -15.51 16.39 12.08
C LYS A 2 -14.19 16.47 11.31
N VAL A 3 -13.51 15.36 11.16
CA VAL A 3 -12.34 15.27 10.28
C VAL A 3 -12.82 15.53 8.87
N ALA A 4 -12.40 16.66 8.28
CA ALA A 4 -12.74 17.00 6.91
C ALA A 4 -12.03 15.98 6.00
N TYR A 5 -12.79 15.17 5.29
CA TYR A 5 -12.24 14.28 4.27
C TYR A 5 -11.59 15.14 3.18
N PRO A 6 -10.28 14.97 2.92
CA PRO A 6 -9.63 15.71 1.86
C PRO A 6 -10.27 15.33 0.52
N ASN A 7 -10.45 16.32 -0.34
CA ASN A 7 -10.98 16.08 -1.69
C ASN A 7 -10.07 15.07 -2.41
N ILE A 8 -10.66 14.03 -3.01
CA ILE A 8 -9.90 12.96 -3.69
C ILE A 8 -8.93 13.52 -4.73
N PHE A 9 -9.30 14.60 -5.42
CA PHE A 9 -8.41 15.24 -6.39
C PHE A 9 -7.19 15.88 -5.73
N VAL A 10 -7.34 16.48 -4.54
CA VAL A 10 -6.24 17.05 -3.77
C VAL A 10 -5.30 15.94 -3.30
N VAL A 11 -5.84 14.80 -2.87
CA VAL A 11 -5.05 13.63 -2.46
C VAL A 11 -4.26 13.07 -3.64
N LEU A 12 -4.90 12.89 -4.79
CA LEU A 12 -4.25 12.36 -5.99
C LEU A 12 -3.16 13.31 -6.51
N ILE A 13 -3.47 14.60 -6.63
CA ILE A 13 -2.49 15.61 -7.09
C ILE A 13 -1.33 15.71 -6.11
N GLY A 14 -1.60 15.73 -4.81
CA GLY A 14 -0.58 15.79 -3.76
C GLY A 14 0.32 14.55 -3.78
N PHE A 15 -0.26 13.36 -3.86
CA PHE A 15 0.50 12.10 -3.92
C PHE A 15 1.37 12.04 -5.17
N TYR A 16 0.80 12.19 -6.35
CA TYR A 16 1.56 12.12 -7.60
C TYR A 16 2.58 13.25 -7.71
N GLY A 17 2.23 14.47 -7.29
CA GLY A 17 3.15 15.60 -7.29
C GLY A 17 4.37 15.36 -6.40
N LEU A 18 4.17 14.90 -5.15
CA LEU A 18 5.26 14.56 -4.23
C LEU A 18 6.03 13.32 -4.70
N PHE A 19 5.35 12.32 -5.26
CA PHE A 19 6.00 11.14 -5.81
C PHE A 19 6.95 11.50 -6.95
N PHE A 20 6.49 12.24 -7.96
CA PHE A 20 7.33 12.68 -9.07
C PHE A 20 8.46 13.61 -8.62
N LEU A 21 8.20 14.49 -7.65
CA LEU A 21 9.24 15.33 -7.05
C LEU A 21 10.32 14.47 -6.39
N THR A 22 9.93 13.46 -5.62
CA THR A 22 10.87 12.54 -4.96
C THR A 22 11.68 11.75 -5.98
N VAL A 23 11.03 11.23 -7.03
CA VAL A 23 11.74 10.55 -8.14
C VAL A 23 12.76 11.47 -8.81
N LYS A 24 12.41 12.73 -9.04
CA LYS A 24 13.31 13.71 -9.64
C LYS A 24 14.49 14.07 -8.74
N LEU A 25 14.28 14.10 -7.43
CA LEU A 25 15.29 14.49 -6.44
C LEU A 25 16.03 13.28 -5.82
N ARG A 26 15.76 12.06 -6.28
CA ARG A 26 16.24 10.81 -5.68
C ARG A 26 17.77 10.72 -5.52
N ASP A 27 18.51 11.41 -6.36
CA ASP A 27 19.98 11.41 -6.37
C ASP A 27 20.59 12.61 -5.62
N SER A 28 19.78 13.36 -4.88
CA SER A 28 20.20 14.54 -4.12
C SER A 28 19.77 14.46 -2.65
N ALA A 29 20.40 15.28 -1.80
CA ALA A 29 20.00 15.40 -0.39
C ALA A 29 18.54 15.86 -0.21
N TRP A 30 17.99 16.61 -1.17
CA TRP A 30 16.59 17.03 -1.20
C TRP A 30 15.61 15.87 -1.41
N GLY A 31 16.11 14.75 -1.97
CA GLY A 31 15.32 13.52 -2.09
C GLY A 31 14.91 12.94 -0.75
N LEU A 32 15.75 13.05 0.28
CA LEU A 32 15.40 12.61 1.63
C LEU A 32 14.26 13.46 2.21
N LEU A 33 14.35 14.79 2.07
CA LEU A 33 13.29 15.70 2.53
C LEU A 33 11.96 15.44 1.79
N SER A 34 12.01 15.23 0.47
CA SER A 34 10.82 14.92 -0.31
C SER A 34 10.22 13.54 0.04
N THR A 35 11.05 12.57 0.44
CA THR A 35 10.58 11.28 0.97
C THR A 35 9.80 11.47 2.26
N PHE A 36 10.30 12.26 3.20
CA PHE A 36 9.56 12.59 4.44
C PHE A 36 8.26 13.34 4.15
N ALA A 37 8.27 14.27 3.19
CA ALA A 37 7.07 14.97 2.78
C ALA A 37 6.03 14.02 2.16
N LEU A 38 6.45 13.09 1.30
CA LEU A 38 5.59 12.09 0.68
C LEU A 38 4.99 11.12 1.72
N THR A 39 5.84 10.54 2.57
CA THR A 39 5.38 9.59 3.60
C THR A 39 4.51 10.27 4.65
N GLY A 40 4.84 11.50 5.04
CA GLY A 40 4.02 12.32 5.92
C GLY A 40 2.65 12.66 5.31
N PHE A 41 2.63 13.00 4.02
CA PHE A 41 1.38 13.22 3.30
C PHE A 41 0.51 11.96 3.23
N MET A 42 1.11 10.80 2.95
CA MET A 42 0.40 9.51 2.97
C MET A 42 -0.13 9.19 4.38
N GLY A 43 0.66 9.47 5.43
CA GLY A 43 0.22 9.34 6.82
C GLY A 43 -0.96 10.28 7.16
N TYR A 44 -0.93 11.52 6.67
CA TYR A 44 -2.03 12.45 6.81
C TYR A 44 -3.33 11.93 6.15
N THR A 45 -3.23 11.36 4.95
CA THR A 45 -4.38 10.77 4.26
C THR A 45 -4.91 9.50 4.92
N LEU A 46 -4.07 8.81 5.71
CA LEU A 46 -4.47 7.65 6.49
C LEU A 46 -5.38 8.02 7.67
N GLY A 47 -5.23 9.23 8.24
CA GLY A 47 -6.00 9.70 9.38
C GLY A 47 -7.52 9.53 9.23
N PRO A 48 -8.15 10.12 8.19
CA PRO A 48 -9.59 9.95 7.93
C PRO A 48 -10.01 8.49 7.71
N ILE A 49 -9.13 7.67 7.12
CA ILE A 49 -9.39 6.24 6.92
C ILE A 49 -9.44 5.55 8.29
N LEU A 50 -8.46 5.78 9.15
CA LEU A 50 -8.42 5.23 10.51
C LEU A 50 -9.60 5.70 11.36
N ASP A 51 -9.96 6.98 11.28
CA ASP A 51 -11.09 7.56 12.02
C ASP A 51 -12.39 6.82 11.68
N ARG A 52 -12.60 6.50 10.41
CA ARG A 52 -13.77 5.73 9.95
C ARG A 52 -13.82 4.33 10.60
N TYR A 53 -12.69 3.61 10.65
CA TYR A 53 -12.66 2.26 11.22
C TYR A 53 -12.68 2.28 12.74
N LEU A 54 -11.99 3.22 13.39
CA LEU A 54 -12.01 3.38 14.85
C LEU A 54 -13.39 3.78 15.39
N GLY A 55 -14.23 4.39 14.56
CA GLY A 55 -15.63 4.69 14.88
C GLY A 55 -16.56 3.46 14.90
N MET A 56 -16.08 2.29 14.45
CA MET A 56 -16.86 1.05 14.53
C MET A 56 -16.82 0.46 15.95
N PRO A 57 -17.82 -0.35 16.36
CA PRO A 57 -17.85 -0.96 17.70
C PRO A 57 -16.57 -1.71 18.08
N ASN A 58 -15.98 -2.44 17.12
CA ASN A 58 -14.74 -3.21 17.29
C ASN A 58 -13.55 -2.56 16.57
N GLY A 59 -13.60 -1.24 16.36
CA GLY A 59 -12.63 -0.52 15.51
C GLY A 59 -11.18 -0.66 15.95
N GLY A 60 -10.92 -0.66 17.25
CA GLY A 60 -9.58 -0.85 17.80
C GLY A 60 -9.00 -2.24 17.48
N GLU A 61 -9.84 -3.27 17.48
CA GLU A 61 -9.48 -4.64 17.14
C GLU A 61 -9.20 -4.79 15.63
N VAL A 62 -10.04 -4.19 14.79
CA VAL A 62 -9.86 -4.14 13.34
C VAL A 62 -8.52 -3.49 12.97
N VAL A 63 -8.23 -2.33 13.52
CA VAL A 63 -7.00 -1.58 13.22
C VAL A 63 -5.76 -2.32 13.73
N SER A 64 -5.79 -2.83 14.97
CA SER A 64 -4.64 -3.58 15.53
C SER A 64 -4.38 -4.88 14.80
N SER A 65 -5.42 -5.60 14.38
CA SER A 65 -5.30 -6.83 13.59
C SER A 65 -4.72 -6.56 12.21
N ALA A 66 -5.19 -5.50 11.54
CA ALA A 66 -4.64 -5.09 10.24
C ALA A 66 -3.16 -4.72 10.36
N PHE A 67 -2.78 -3.99 11.41
CA PHE A 67 -1.40 -3.62 11.67
C PHE A 67 -0.51 -4.85 11.94
N ALA A 68 -0.95 -5.74 12.83
CA ALA A 68 -0.22 -6.97 13.16
C ALA A 68 -0.04 -7.88 11.95
N MET A 69 -1.09 -8.05 11.14
CA MET A 69 -1.03 -8.87 9.91
C MET A 69 -0.12 -8.22 8.87
N THR A 70 -0.17 -6.90 8.70
CA THR A 70 0.74 -6.16 7.81
C THR A 70 2.20 -6.38 8.19
N ALA A 71 2.51 -6.25 9.48
CA ALA A 71 3.86 -6.47 9.99
C ALA A 71 4.32 -7.92 9.76
N LEU A 72 3.45 -8.89 10.04
CA LEU A 72 3.74 -10.31 9.85
C LEU A 72 3.99 -10.66 8.38
N VAL A 73 3.15 -10.18 7.47
CA VAL A 73 3.31 -10.41 6.03
C VAL A 73 4.59 -9.75 5.52
N PHE A 74 4.82 -8.49 5.87
CA PHE A 74 6.03 -7.76 5.45
C PHE A 74 7.31 -8.44 5.93
N VAL A 75 7.40 -8.73 7.24
CA VAL A 75 8.58 -9.38 7.82
C VAL A 75 8.76 -10.78 7.28
N GLY A 76 7.68 -11.56 7.16
CA GLY A 76 7.73 -12.92 6.65
C GLY A 76 8.20 -12.99 5.20
N LEU A 77 7.63 -12.17 4.31
CA LEU A 77 8.00 -12.15 2.90
C LEU A 77 9.42 -11.60 2.69
N SER A 78 9.79 -10.53 3.39
CA SER A 78 11.13 -9.97 3.31
C SER A 78 12.17 -10.96 3.86
N ALA A 79 11.91 -11.60 5.00
CA ALA A 79 12.78 -12.63 5.56
C ALA A 79 12.94 -13.82 4.62
N TYR A 80 11.86 -14.25 3.96
CA TYR A 80 11.93 -15.32 2.96
C TYR A 80 12.90 -14.98 1.82
N VAL A 81 12.79 -13.80 1.23
CA VAL A 81 13.69 -13.37 0.14
C VAL A 81 15.12 -13.20 0.64
N LEU A 82 15.31 -12.58 1.82
CA LEU A 82 16.64 -12.37 2.41
C LEU A 82 17.36 -13.68 2.74
N THR A 83 16.64 -14.70 3.19
CA THR A 83 17.23 -16.01 3.55
C THR A 83 17.45 -16.89 2.35
N THR A 84 16.47 -17.00 1.45
CA THR A 84 16.58 -17.86 0.26
C THR A 84 17.40 -17.24 -0.85
N ARG A 85 17.52 -15.90 -0.87
CA ARG A 85 18.16 -15.11 -1.93
C ARG A 85 17.68 -15.46 -3.34
N LYS A 86 16.43 -15.93 -3.44
CA LYS A 86 15.82 -16.23 -4.74
C LYS A 86 15.60 -14.94 -5.53
N ASP A 87 15.92 -15.00 -6.81
CA ASP A 87 15.60 -13.94 -7.74
C ASP A 87 14.10 -13.97 -8.06
N MET A 88 13.41 -12.88 -7.69
CA MET A 88 11.98 -12.70 -7.90
C MET A 88 11.66 -11.75 -9.06
N SER A 89 12.64 -11.48 -9.94
CA SER A 89 12.48 -10.56 -11.08
C SER A 89 11.37 -10.99 -12.04
N PHE A 90 11.07 -12.30 -12.14
CA PHE A 90 9.96 -12.84 -12.94
C PHE A 90 8.58 -12.32 -12.48
N LEU A 91 8.46 -11.85 -11.24
CA LEU A 91 7.22 -11.28 -10.71
C LEU A 91 6.88 -9.92 -11.34
N GLY A 92 7.82 -9.25 -12.01
CA GLY A 92 7.57 -7.98 -12.70
C GLY A 92 6.42 -8.05 -13.70
N GLY A 93 6.29 -9.16 -14.43
CA GLY A 93 5.16 -9.41 -15.31
C GLY A 93 3.83 -9.55 -14.57
N PHE A 94 3.84 -10.26 -13.44
CA PHE A 94 2.65 -10.38 -12.57
C PHE A 94 2.24 -9.05 -11.96
N ILE A 95 3.19 -8.21 -11.57
CA ILE A 95 2.92 -6.87 -11.03
C ILE A 95 2.27 -6.01 -12.10
N THR A 96 2.81 -6.02 -13.32
CA THR A 96 2.21 -5.25 -14.44
C THR A 96 0.79 -5.72 -14.74
N ALA A 97 0.58 -7.02 -14.89
CA ALA A 97 -0.74 -7.58 -15.16
C ALA A 97 -1.71 -7.33 -13.99
N GLY A 98 -1.27 -7.56 -12.75
CA GLY A 98 -2.04 -7.34 -11.54
C GLY A 98 -2.47 -5.89 -11.36
N PHE A 99 -1.60 -4.93 -11.69
CA PHE A 99 -1.93 -3.52 -11.67
C PHE A 99 -3.11 -3.19 -12.59
N PHE A 100 -3.09 -3.64 -13.85
CA PHE A 100 -4.17 -3.39 -14.79
C PHE A 100 -5.47 -4.11 -14.40
N VAL A 101 -5.36 -5.34 -13.89
CA VAL A 101 -6.54 -6.10 -13.42
C VAL A 101 -7.19 -5.38 -12.23
N LEU A 102 -6.41 -4.98 -11.23
CA LEU A 102 -6.94 -4.29 -10.05
C LEU A 102 -7.45 -2.88 -10.37
N LEU A 103 -6.77 -2.18 -11.29
CA LEU A 103 -7.25 -0.89 -11.77
C LEU A 103 -8.62 -1.06 -12.47
N GLY A 104 -8.73 -2.02 -13.38
CA GLY A 104 -9.98 -2.32 -14.07
C GLY A 104 -11.10 -2.75 -13.10
N ALA A 105 -10.78 -3.63 -12.14
CA ALA A 105 -11.75 -4.05 -11.12
C ALA A 105 -12.20 -2.89 -10.23
N SER A 106 -11.27 -2.00 -9.84
CA SER A 106 -11.59 -0.83 -9.02
C SER A 106 -12.47 0.15 -9.79
N LEU A 107 -12.19 0.38 -11.07
CA LEU A 107 -13.04 1.21 -11.93
C LEU A 107 -14.42 0.58 -12.13
N ALA A 108 -14.48 -0.74 -12.37
CA ALA A 108 -15.75 -1.45 -12.48
C ALA A 108 -16.59 -1.34 -11.19
N GLY A 109 -15.94 -1.40 -10.03
CA GLY A 109 -16.59 -1.23 -8.73
C GLY A 109 -17.21 0.14 -8.49
N LEU A 110 -16.83 1.17 -9.26
CA LEU A 110 -17.48 2.49 -9.21
C LEU A 110 -18.81 2.52 -9.98
N PHE A 111 -18.99 1.62 -10.95
CA PHE A 111 -20.18 1.60 -11.81
C PHE A 111 -21.14 0.46 -11.48
N PHE A 112 -20.64 -0.61 -10.87
CA PHE A 112 -21.40 -1.82 -10.59
C PHE A 112 -21.39 -2.12 -9.09
N GLU A 113 -22.57 -2.08 -8.48
CA GLU A 113 -22.77 -2.50 -7.07
C GLU A 113 -22.92 -4.03 -7.00
N VAL A 114 -21.80 -4.75 -7.10
CA VAL A 114 -21.79 -6.20 -6.98
C VAL A 114 -21.44 -6.58 -5.54
N SER A 115 -22.31 -7.36 -4.89
CA SER A 115 -22.05 -7.87 -3.54
C SER A 115 -20.74 -8.67 -3.50
N GLY A 116 -19.88 -8.34 -2.53
CA GLY A 116 -18.58 -9.01 -2.36
C GLY A 116 -17.46 -8.49 -3.29
N LEU A 117 -17.75 -7.64 -4.28
CA LEU A 117 -16.71 -7.11 -5.16
C LEU A 117 -15.64 -6.31 -4.40
N GLN A 118 -16.06 -5.52 -3.43
CA GLN A 118 -15.15 -4.74 -2.59
C GLN A 118 -14.18 -5.64 -1.81
N LEU A 119 -14.69 -6.74 -1.25
CA LEU A 119 -13.87 -7.72 -0.53
C LEU A 119 -12.88 -8.40 -1.49
N ALA A 120 -13.35 -8.79 -2.68
CA ALA A 120 -12.50 -9.39 -3.71
C ALA A 120 -11.38 -8.46 -4.19
N ILE A 121 -11.68 -7.18 -4.41
CA ILE A 121 -10.70 -6.15 -4.79
C ILE A 121 -9.67 -5.97 -3.65
N SER A 122 -10.12 -5.87 -2.40
CA SER A 122 -9.23 -5.73 -1.24
C SER A 122 -8.31 -6.94 -1.09
N ALA A 123 -8.83 -8.16 -1.24
CA ALA A 123 -8.03 -9.38 -1.26
C ALA A 123 -7.01 -9.39 -2.41
N GLY A 124 -7.41 -8.93 -3.58
CA GLY A 124 -6.53 -8.74 -4.74
C GLY A 124 -5.38 -7.77 -4.44
N PHE A 125 -5.66 -6.65 -3.79
CA PHE A 125 -4.62 -5.69 -3.37
C PHE A 125 -3.69 -6.25 -2.28
N VAL A 126 -4.17 -7.09 -1.37
CA VAL A 126 -3.31 -7.79 -0.40
C VAL A 126 -2.30 -8.69 -1.13
N LEU A 127 -2.77 -9.50 -2.06
CA LEU A 127 -1.90 -10.36 -2.87
C LEU A 127 -0.94 -9.54 -3.73
N PHE A 128 -1.43 -8.50 -4.38
CA PHE A 128 -0.62 -7.61 -5.20
C PHE A 128 0.50 -6.93 -4.40
N SER A 129 0.17 -6.35 -3.25
CA SER A 129 1.16 -5.72 -2.37
C SER A 129 2.18 -6.72 -1.83
N SER A 130 1.76 -7.95 -1.53
CA SER A 130 2.64 -9.04 -1.11
C SER A 130 3.64 -9.41 -2.22
N VAL A 131 3.17 -9.53 -3.46
CA VAL A 131 4.03 -9.78 -4.64
C VAL A 131 5.00 -8.60 -4.86
N CYS A 132 4.54 -7.36 -4.70
CA CYS A 132 5.39 -6.18 -4.78
C CYS A 132 6.50 -6.20 -3.72
N ILE A 133 6.20 -6.59 -2.48
CA ILE A 133 7.20 -6.69 -1.39
C ILE A 133 8.26 -7.75 -1.73
N LEU A 134 7.86 -8.93 -2.22
CA LEU A 134 8.79 -9.97 -2.67
C LEU A 134 9.72 -9.45 -3.77
N TYR A 135 9.13 -8.85 -4.81
CA TYR A 135 9.86 -8.29 -5.94
C TYR A 135 10.84 -7.19 -5.51
N GLN A 136 10.36 -6.19 -4.75
CA GLN A 136 11.17 -5.05 -4.31
C GLN A 136 12.31 -5.49 -3.39
N THR A 137 12.06 -6.41 -2.47
CA THR A 137 13.11 -6.96 -1.60
C THR A 137 14.16 -7.69 -2.43
N SER A 138 13.74 -8.46 -3.44
CA SER A 138 14.65 -9.16 -4.36
C SER A 138 15.48 -8.17 -5.18
N GLU A 139 14.89 -7.12 -5.73
CA GLU A 139 15.59 -6.07 -6.47
C GLU A 139 16.67 -5.37 -5.61
N ILE A 140 16.37 -5.12 -4.34
CA ILE A 140 17.32 -4.50 -3.41
C ILE A 140 18.53 -5.42 -3.18
N ILE A 141 18.32 -6.70 -2.86
CA ILE A 141 19.44 -7.60 -2.51
C ILE A 141 20.24 -8.08 -3.72
N HIS A 142 19.67 -8.08 -4.92
CA HIS A 142 20.35 -8.45 -6.16
C HIS A 142 20.93 -7.25 -6.93
N GLY A 143 20.76 -6.02 -6.41
CA GLY A 143 21.33 -4.81 -6.97
C GLY A 143 20.60 -4.25 -8.19
N GLY A 144 19.35 -4.67 -8.42
CA GLY A 144 18.44 -4.07 -9.41
C GLY A 144 18.00 -2.67 -9.00
N GLU A 145 17.69 -2.49 -7.70
CA GLU A 145 17.42 -1.16 -7.13
C GLU A 145 18.60 -0.75 -6.21
N ARG A 146 19.30 0.28 -6.61
CA ARG A 146 20.48 0.80 -5.88
C ARG A 146 20.22 2.14 -5.20
N ASN A 147 19.13 2.81 -5.58
CA ASN A 147 18.76 4.07 -4.98
C ASN A 147 17.94 3.82 -3.71
N TYR A 148 18.50 4.16 -2.54
CA TYR A 148 17.85 3.93 -1.25
C TYR A 148 16.54 4.72 -1.08
N ILE A 149 16.39 5.88 -1.72
CA ILE A 149 15.15 6.66 -1.72
C ILE A 149 14.06 5.90 -2.48
N MET A 150 14.38 5.43 -3.69
CA MET A 150 13.43 4.65 -4.50
C MET A 150 13.04 3.33 -3.81
N ALA A 151 14.00 2.62 -3.23
CA ALA A 151 13.75 1.42 -2.44
C ALA A 151 12.80 1.71 -1.27
N THR A 152 13.05 2.79 -0.53
CA THR A 152 12.25 3.18 0.63
C THR A 152 10.81 3.51 0.25
N ILE A 153 10.61 4.39 -0.75
CA ILE A 153 9.25 4.79 -1.14
C ILE A 153 8.46 3.64 -1.77
N SER A 154 9.11 2.77 -2.54
CA SER A 154 8.46 1.60 -3.15
C SER A 154 7.96 0.62 -2.09
N LEU A 155 8.80 0.27 -1.11
CA LEU A 155 8.40 -0.59 0.01
C LEU A 155 7.33 0.09 0.87
N TYR A 156 7.48 1.38 1.16
CA TYR A 156 6.49 2.11 1.95
C TYR A 156 5.11 2.10 1.30
N VAL A 157 5.02 2.37 0.00
CA VAL A 157 3.76 2.34 -0.76
C VAL A 157 3.15 0.93 -0.72
N SER A 158 3.96 -0.12 -0.87
CA SER A 158 3.47 -1.51 -0.80
C SER A 158 2.95 -1.87 0.58
N ILE A 159 3.64 -1.47 1.66
CA ILE A 159 3.20 -1.68 3.04
C ILE A 159 1.92 -0.90 3.32
N TYR A 160 1.85 0.36 2.87
CA TYR A 160 0.66 1.19 3.01
C TYR A 160 -0.56 0.56 2.33
N ASN A 161 -0.42 0.13 1.07
CA ASN A 161 -1.50 -0.55 0.34
C ASN A 161 -1.91 -1.86 1.01
N LEU A 162 -0.95 -2.64 1.50
CA LEU A 162 -1.21 -3.87 2.25
C LEU A 162 -2.03 -3.59 3.51
N PHE A 163 -1.61 -2.59 4.29
CA PHE A 163 -2.31 -2.20 5.51
C PHE A 163 -3.73 -1.73 5.24
N VAL A 164 -3.93 -0.81 4.29
CA VAL A 164 -5.26 -0.29 3.95
C VAL A 164 -6.17 -1.40 3.44
N SER A 165 -5.66 -2.32 2.64
CA SER A 165 -6.43 -3.44 2.10
C SER A 165 -6.83 -4.44 3.19
N LEU A 166 -5.93 -4.77 4.12
CA LEU A 166 -6.25 -5.60 5.29
C LEU A 166 -7.25 -4.92 6.22
N LEU A 167 -7.10 -3.60 6.41
CA LEU A 167 -8.04 -2.80 7.18
C LEU A 167 -9.46 -2.86 6.59
N GLN A 168 -9.57 -2.79 5.26
CA GLN A 168 -10.86 -2.94 4.56
C GLN A 168 -11.45 -4.35 4.75
N ILE A 169 -10.64 -5.40 4.60
CA ILE A 169 -11.09 -6.78 4.77
C ILE A 169 -11.62 -7.00 6.19
N PHE A 170 -10.83 -6.66 7.19
CA PHE A 170 -11.24 -6.84 8.60
C PHE A 170 -12.41 -5.94 8.98
N GLY A 171 -12.51 -4.74 8.42
CA GLY A 171 -13.66 -3.85 8.61
C GLY A 171 -14.95 -4.43 8.02
N ILE A 172 -14.91 -5.01 6.83
CA ILE A 172 -16.07 -5.67 6.22
C ILE A 172 -16.48 -6.88 7.06
N MET A 173 -15.54 -7.75 7.41
CA MET A 173 -15.82 -8.94 8.23
C MET A 173 -16.40 -8.58 9.61
N SER A 174 -15.92 -7.51 10.23
CA SER A 174 -16.42 -7.05 11.54
C SER A 174 -17.80 -6.36 11.46
N SER A 175 -18.21 -5.90 10.30
CA SER A 175 -19.55 -5.29 10.11
C SER A 175 -20.65 -6.31 9.85
N ASP A 176 -20.29 -7.54 9.47
CA ASP A 176 -21.24 -8.64 9.22
C ASP A 176 -21.59 -9.43 10.50
N ASP A 177 -20.87 -9.16 11.60
CA ASP A 177 -21.15 -9.72 12.94
C ASP A 177 -22.00 -8.73 13.76
#